data_c039570af3c64ae83ef302a6d8c2bb8e
#
_entry.id   c039570af3c64ae83ef302a6d8c2bb8e
#
_cell.length_a   1.000
_cell.length_b   1.000
_cell.length_c   1.000
_cell.angle_alpha   90.00
_cell.angle_beta   90.00
_cell.angle_gamma   90.00
#
_symmetry.space_group_name_H-M   'P 1'
#
loop_
_entity.id
_entity.type
_entity.pdbx_description
1 polymer ?
#
loop_
_entity_poly.entity_id
_entity_poly.type
_entity_poly.pdbx_seq_one_letter_code
_entity_poly.pdbx_strand_id
1 'polypeptide(L)'
;MNETTRTYDVIVIGGGPVGENVAERVRAAGLSTVVVERELLGGECSFWACDPSKALLRPVVARADASRVPGLDPAVAGPLDVERVLAHRDRMSSYWKDEDQAEWLNSVSVDLIRGHGRLTGPKQVAVQTPEGDTVVLTARHAVAVSTGTRATLPPIPGLDTARPWTSREATTADKVPGRLAVVGGGVVAVEMATAWQGLGSQVTMLVLDNGLLERMEPFAGELVTDTLREAGVDIRFNTTVTSLDREGGQDGEVRITLSDGGQLAADEILLATGRAPQTRDVGLESVGLTPGDWLAVDDTFQVTGVDGGWLYAVGDVNHRALMTHQGKYQARIAGTVIGARAKGEPIHDAPWGAHVATADHAAVPQVVFTTPEIASVGLTSREAEQSGRRIEVVDYDLARVAGAHQYGEDYRGRARMLIDTDRNTVVGVTFAGPGVGELVHSATIAVAGEVPLDRLWHAVPAFPTLGEVWLRLLETYRG
;
A
#
# COMPACT_ATOMS: atom_id res chain seq x y z
N MET A 1 -5.50 -36.61 -17.48
CA MET A 1 -5.82 -35.59 -16.49
C MET A 1 -6.66 -36.27 -15.40
N ASN A 2 -6.12 -36.40 -14.20
CA ASN A 2 -6.88 -36.94 -13.08
C ASN A 2 -7.60 -35.75 -12.42
N GLU A 3 -8.93 -35.81 -12.37
CA GLU A 3 -9.73 -34.83 -11.65
C GLU A 3 -9.85 -35.29 -10.20
N THR A 4 -9.32 -34.51 -9.28
CA THR A 4 -9.41 -34.79 -7.84
C THR A 4 -10.36 -33.79 -7.19
N THR A 5 -11.41 -34.27 -6.54
CA THR A 5 -12.37 -33.41 -5.81
C THR A 5 -12.05 -33.38 -4.33
N ARG A 6 -12.00 -32.17 -3.73
CA ARG A 6 -11.82 -31.95 -2.27
C ARG A 6 -12.87 -30.98 -1.76
N THR A 7 -13.23 -31.13 -0.48
CA THR A 7 -14.21 -30.28 0.18
C THR A 7 -13.64 -29.65 1.43
N TYR A 8 -13.81 -28.33 1.55
CA TYR A 8 -13.40 -27.51 2.70
C TYR A 8 -14.58 -26.70 3.21
N ASP A 9 -14.50 -26.17 4.40
CA ASP A 9 -15.49 -25.22 4.89
C ASP A 9 -15.31 -23.87 4.18
N VAL A 10 -14.06 -23.44 3.99
CA VAL A 10 -13.71 -22.18 3.30
C VAL A 10 -12.55 -22.38 2.33
N ILE A 11 -12.66 -21.76 1.17
CA ILE A 11 -11.59 -21.68 0.16
C ILE A 11 -11.15 -20.22 0.06
N VAL A 12 -9.83 -19.95 0.12
CA VAL A 12 -9.24 -18.63 -0.09
C VAL A 12 -8.47 -18.66 -1.40
N ILE A 13 -8.82 -17.79 -2.34
CA ILE A 13 -8.13 -17.63 -3.63
C ILE A 13 -7.18 -16.43 -3.51
N GLY A 14 -5.87 -16.69 -3.55
CA GLY A 14 -4.80 -15.74 -3.33
C GLY A 14 -4.19 -15.85 -1.93
N GLY A 15 -2.90 -16.18 -1.88
CA GLY A 15 -2.10 -16.40 -0.66
C GLY A 15 -1.17 -15.23 -0.33
N GLY A 16 -1.57 -14.00 -0.68
CA GLY A 16 -0.90 -12.80 -0.17
C GLY A 16 -1.19 -12.58 1.32
N PRO A 17 -0.62 -11.56 1.97
CA PRO A 17 -0.75 -11.35 3.42
C PRO A 17 -2.20 -11.20 3.88
N VAL A 18 -3.10 -10.82 2.99
CA VAL A 18 -4.55 -10.74 3.27
C VAL A 18 -5.18 -12.12 3.30
N GLY A 19 -4.94 -12.93 2.26
CA GLY A 19 -5.50 -14.29 2.17
C GLY A 19 -5.00 -15.20 3.28
N GLU A 20 -3.72 -15.10 3.66
CA GLU A 20 -3.14 -15.78 4.82
C GLU A 20 -3.90 -15.44 6.10
N ASN A 21 -4.16 -14.14 6.33
CA ASN A 21 -4.89 -13.69 7.53
C ASN A 21 -6.37 -14.12 7.50
N VAL A 22 -7.05 -14.13 6.34
CA VAL A 22 -8.41 -14.68 6.23
C VAL A 22 -8.40 -16.16 6.63
N ALA A 23 -7.48 -16.93 6.05
CA ALA A 23 -7.38 -18.37 6.28
C ALA A 23 -7.11 -18.71 7.75
N GLU A 24 -6.16 -18.00 8.38
CA GLU A 24 -5.87 -18.17 9.81
C GLU A 24 -7.08 -17.88 10.69
N ARG A 25 -7.79 -16.77 10.44
CA ARG A 25 -8.97 -16.37 11.23
C ARG A 25 -10.12 -17.36 11.10
N VAL A 26 -10.37 -17.84 9.88
CA VAL A 26 -11.37 -18.86 9.60
C VAL A 26 -10.98 -20.19 10.29
N ARG A 27 -9.70 -20.54 10.24
CA ARG A 27 -9.19 -21.74 10.92
C ARG A 27 -9.31 -21.65 12.44
N ALA A 28 -9.03 -20.48 13.01
CA ALA A 28 -9.21 -20.21 14.45
C ALA A 28 -10.69 -20.32 14.87
N ALA A 29 -11.65 -20.11 13.97
CA ALA A 29 -13.06 -20.39 14.20
C ALA A 29 -13.42 -21.89 14.13
N GLY A 30 -12.46 -22.79 13.88
CA GLY A 30 -12.64 -24.24 13.83
C GLY A 30 -13.05 -24.78 12.45
N LEU A 31 -13.00 -23.97 11.40
CA LEU A 31 -13.40 -24.36 10.04
C LEU A 31 -12.19 -24.89 9.24
N SER A 32 -12.40 -25.94 8.44
CA SER A 32 -11.38 -26.44 7.51
C SER A 32 -11.16 -25.45 6.38
N THR A 33 -9.89 -25.11 6.12
CA THR A 33 -9.55 -24.01 5.21
C THR A 33 -8.42 -24.42 4.28
N VAL A 34 -8.51 -24.00 3.02
CA VAL A 34 -7.45 -24.13 2.01
C VAL A 34 -7.15 -22.78 1.37
N VAL A 35 -5.87 -22.48 1.19
CA VAL A 35 -5.37 -21.37 0.37
C VAL A 35 -4.97 -21.91 -0.99
N VAL A 36 -5.39 -21.22 -2.05
CA VAL A 36 -4.98 -21.49 -3.43
C VAL A 36 -4.07 -20.34 -3.87
N GLU A 37 -2.80 -20.64 -4.17
CA GLU A 37 -1.81 -19.63 -4.58
C GLU A 37 -1.08 -20.05 -5.85
N ARG A 38 -1.02 -19.15 -6.84
CA ARG A 38 -0.42 -19.43 -8.16
C ARG A 38 1.06 -19.07 -8.27
N GLU A 39 1.54 -18.16 -7.43
CA GLU A 39 2.93 -17.68 -7.43
C GLU A 39 3.60 -17.99 -6.09
N LEU A 40 4.02 -16.95 -5.36
CA LEU A 40 4.62 -17.07 -4.05
C LEU A 40 3.62 -16.74 -2.95
N LEU A 41 3.53 -17.60 -1.95
CA LEU A 41 2.78 -17.37 -0.73
C LEU A 41 3.42 -16.22 0.04
N GLY A 42 2.63 -15.19 0.42
CA GLY A 42 3.16 -13.89 0.90
C GLY A 42 2.92 -12.76 -0.12
N GLY A 43 2.73 -13.10 -1.40
CA GLY A 43 2.26 -12.21 -2.48
C GLY A 43 3.10 -10.95 -2.71
N GLU A 44 2.45 -9.93 -3.28
CA GLU A 44 3.10 -8.66 -3.65
C GLU A 44 3.86 -8.00 -2.48
N CYS A 45 3.27 -7.97 -1.29
CA CYS A 45 3.83 -7.24 -0.15
C CYS A 45 5.21 -7.76 0.23
N SER A 46 5.36 -9.08 0.38
CA SER A 46 6.60 -9.71 0.84
C SER A 46 7.69 -9.72 -0.22
N PHE A 47 7.30 -9.84 -1.50
CA PHE A 47 8.28 -10.13 -2.54
C PHE A 47 8.49 -8.99 -3.55
N TRP A 48 7.49 -8.12 -3.78
CA TRP A 48 7.53 -7.15 -4.88
C TRP A 48 7.02 -5.74 -4.53
N ALA A 49 6.63 -5.50 -3.26
CA ALA A 49 6.14 -4.19 -2.84
C ALA A 49 6.72 -3.75 -1.49
N CYS A 50 6.04 -4.05 -0.38
CA CYS A 50 6.32 -3.43 0.93
C CYS A 50 7.75 -3.71 1.41
N ASP A 51 8.13 -4.97 1.53
CA ASP A 51 9.41 -5.36 2.13
C ASP A 51 10.60 -4.94 1.26
N PRO A 52 10.66 -5.29 -0.06
CA PRO A 52 11.79 -4.88 -0.88
C PRO A 52 11.88 -3.36 -1.09
N SER A 53 10.75 -2.64 -1.23
CA SER A 53 10.80 -1.20 -1.42
C SER A 53 11.33 -0.47 -0.18
N LYS A 54 10.92 -0.89 1.02
CA LYS A 54 11.40 -0.29 2.27
C LYS A 54 12.85 -0.66 2.57
N ALA A 55 13.29 -1.86 2.15
CA ALA A 55 14.70 -2.24 2.21
C ALA A 55 15.60 -1.37 1.30
N LEU A 56 15.10 -0.97 0.12
CA LEU A 56 15.80 -0.02 -0.76
C LEU A 56 15.78 1.42 -0.20
N LEU A 57 14.64 1.87 0.34
CA LEU A 57 14.45 3.22 0.86
C LEU A 57 15.22 3.47 2.16
N ARG A 58 15.22 2.52 3.09
CA ARG A 58 15.76 2.73 4.43
C ARG A 58 17.20 3.25 4.48
N PRO A 59 18.18 2.72 3.71
CA PRO A 59 19.53 3.27 3.68
C PRO A 59 19.59 4.71 3.16
N VAL A 60 18.76 5.05 2.18
CA VAL A 60 18.69 6.40 1.58
C VAL A 60 18.16 7.39 2.61
N VAL A 61 17.03 7.07 3.25
CA VAL A 61 16.39 7.90 4.29
C VAL A 61 17.33 8.05 5.49
N ALA A 62 17.91 6.94 5.98
CA ALA A 62 18.84 6.97 7.12
C ALA A 62 20.07 7.84 6.86
N ARG A 63 20.64 7.79 5.65
CA ARG A 63 21.75 8.67 5.26
C ARG A 63 21.32 10.14 5.24
N ALA A 64 20.14 10.43 4.67
CA ALA A 64 19.60 11.78 4.63
C ALA A 64 19.34 12.33 6.05
N ASP A 65 18.84 11.52 6.96
CA ASP A 65 18.65 11.90 8.38
C ASP A 65 19.99 12.13 9.07
N ALA A 66 20.94 11.20 8.94
CA ALA A 66 22.25 11.30 9.56
C ALA A 66 23.06 12.51 9.05
N SER A 67 22.90 12.90 7.79
CA SER A 67 23.58 14.05 7.19
C SER A 67 23.15 15.40 7.80
N ARG A 68 22.00 15.45 8.47
CA ARG A 68 21.50 16.65 9.18
C ARG A 68 21.99 16.74 10.60
N VAL A 69 22.53 15.66 11.16
CA VAL A 69 22.97 15.61 12.56
C VAL A 69 24.40 16.12 12.65
N PRO A 70 24.67 17.22 13.36
CA PRO A 70 26.03 17.75 13.52
C PRO A 70 27.00 16.68 14.03
N GLY A 71 28.12 16.52 13.31
CA GLY A 71 29.13 15.54 13.65
C GLY A 71 28.98 14.16 12.98
N LEU A 72 27.82 13.86 12.36
CA LEU A 72 27.63 12.65 11.55
C LEU A 72 27.80 12.91 10.04
N ASP A 73 27.59 14.13 9.59
CA ASP A 73 27.67 14.54 8.18
C ASP A 73 28.96 14.09 7.48
N PRO A 74 30.17 14.20 8.07
CA PRO A 74 31.40 13.73 7.42
C PRO A 74 31.43 12.19 7.23
N ALA A 75 30.81 11.46 8.16
CA ALA A 75 30.81 10.00 8.13
C ALA A 75 29.87 9.42 7.06
N VAL A 76 28.87 10.19 6.63
CA VAL A 76 27.84 9.74 5.66
C VAL A 76 27.90 10.49 4.31
N ALA A 77 28.95 11.29 4.08
CA ALA A 77 29.11 12.11 2.86
C ALA A 77 29.36 11.26 1.60
N GLY A 78 29.83 10.00 1.73
CA GLY A 78 30.10 9.12 0.61
C GLY A 78 28.84 8.50 -0.02
N PRO A 79 28.98 7.88 -1.22
CA PRO A 79 27.90 7.14 -1.82
C PRO A 79 27.50 5.92 -0.96
N LEU A 80 26.26 5.46 -1.10
CA LEU A 80 25.84 4.19 -0.51
C LEU A 80 26.57 3.01 -1.20
N ASP A 81 26.85 1.98 -0.42
CA ASP A 81 27.30 0.69 -0.94
C ASP A 81 26.11 -0.04 -1.56
N VAL A 82 25.93 0.13 -2.86
CA VAL A 82 24.78 -0.39 -3.63
C VAL A 82 24.68 -1.91 -3.50
N GLU A 83 25.81 -2.62 -3.59
CA GLU A 83 25.84 -4.09 -3.51
C GLU A 83 25.26 -4.56 -2.16
N ARG A 84 25.64 -3.93 -1.06
CA ARG A 84 25.11 -4.25 0.27
C ARG A 84 23.64 -3.88 0.44
N VAL A 85 23.19 -2.79 -0.19
CA VAL A 85 21.77 -2.40 -0.17
C VAL A 85 20.93 -3.43 -0.91
N LEU A 86 21.33 -3.82 -2.12
CA LEU A 86 20.63 -4.84 -2.91
C LEU A 86 20.64 -6.20 -2.20
N ALA A 87 21.78 -6.63 -1.64
CA ALA A 87 21.84 -7.86 -0.85
C ALA A 87 20.96 -7.82 0.42
N HIS A 88 20.78 -6.63 1.04
CA HIS A 88 19.85 -6.47 2.15
C HIS A 88 18.39 -6.60 1.67
N ARG A 89 18.02 -5.98 0.55
CA ARG A 89 16.72 -6.10 -0.07
C ARG A 89 16.38 -7.58 -0.37
N ASP A 90 17.33 -8.33 -0.95
CA ASP A 90 17.17 -9.75 -1.26
C ASP A 90 16.85 -10.58 0.00
N ARG A 91 17.58 -10.32 1.10
CA ARG A 91 17.29 -10.98 2.39
C ARG A 91 15.90 -10.61 2.92
N MET A 92 15.51 -9.35 2.84
CA MET A 92 14.18 -8.88 3.30
C MET A 92 13.04 -9.50 2.50
N SER A 93 13.29 -9.86 1.23
CA SER A 93 12.37 -10.59 0.37
C SER A 93 12.59 -12.11 0.43
N SER A 94 13.23 -12.64 1.49
CA SER A 94 13.52 -14.08 1.65
C SER A 94 14.14 -14.71 0.39
N TYR A 95 14.89 -13.93 -0.38
CA TYR A 95 15.47 -14.35 -1.68
C TYR A 95 14.41 -14.90 -2.65
N TRP A 96 13.19 -14.35 -2.62
CA TRP A 96 11.99 -14.79 -3.38
C TRP A 96 11.67 -16.28 -3.16
N LYS A 97 11.78 -16.72 -1.92
CA LYS A 97 11.40 -18.04 -1.44
C LYS A 97 10.31 -17.92 -0.40
N ASP A 98 9.33 -18.79 -0.45
CA ASP A 98 8.15 -18.73 0.42
C ASP A 98 8.00 -19.97 1.32
N GLU A 99 9.09 -20.71 1.55
CA GLU A 99 9.09 -21.89 2.40
C GLU A 99 8.64 -21.56 3.84
N ASP A 100 9.11 -20.42 4.38
CA ASP A 100 8.76 -20.00 5.74
C ASP A 100 7.24 -19.71 5.88
N GLN A 101 6.63 -19.08 4.86
CA GLN A 101 5.21 -18.83 4.82
C GLN A 101 4.40 -20.12 4.67
N ALA A 102 4.89 -21.07 3.86
CA ALA A 102 4.25 -22.37 3.69
C ALA A 102 4.33 -23.19 4.99
N GLU A 103 5.46 -23.16 5.68
CA GLU A 103 5.62 -23.78 7.00
C GLU A 103 4.69 -23.15 8.04
N TRP A 104 4.57 -21.82 8.03
CA TRP A 104 3.64 -21.12 8.90
C TRP A 104 2.19 -21.52 8.64
N LEU A 105 1.72 -21.58 7.37
CA LEU A 105 0.36 -22.06 7.06
C LEU A 105 0.12 -23.49 7.59
N ASN A 106 1.09 -24.38 7.39
CA ASN A 106 1.01 -25.74 7.90
C ASN A 106 0.92 -25.75 9.44
N SER A 107 1.68 -24.90 10.13
CA SER A 107 1.67 -24.81 11.60
C SER A 107 0.30 -24.41 12.18
N VAL A 108 -0.49 -23.62 11.44
CA VAL A 108 -1.86 -23.23 11.79
C VAL A 108 -2.92 -24.16 11.18
N SER A 109 -2.50 -25.29 10.57
CA SER A 109 -3.37 -26.31 9.97
C SER A 109 -4.28 -25.76 8.86
N VAL A 110 -3.73 -24.92 8.01
CA VAL A 110 -4.34 -24.45 6.76
C VAL A 110 -3.68 -25.17 5.61
N ASP A 111 -4.48 -25.81 4.75
CA ASP A 111 -3.96 -26.50 3.57
C ASP A 111 -3.54 -25.49 2.50
N LEU A 112 -2.50 -25.80 1.72
CA LEU A 112 -2.04 -25.05 0.57
C LEU A 112 -2.16 -25.88 -0.69
N ILE A 113 -2.78 -25.31 -1.73
CA ILE A 113 -2.77 -25.88 -3.09
C ILE A 113 -2.11 -24.84 -4.01
N ARG A 114 -0.99 -25.23 -4.60
CA ARG A 114 -0.33 -24.44 -5.63
C ARG A 114 -1.08 -24.54 -6.93
N GLY A 115 -1.41 -23.41 -7.53
CA GLY A 115 -2.09 -23.36 -8.81
C GLY A 115 -3.00 -22.16 -8.98
N HIS A 116 -3.52 -22.04 -10.18
CA HIS A 116 -4.43 -20.97 -10.54
C HIS A 116 -5.88 -21.35 -10.22
N GLY A 117 -6.45 -20.67 -9.23
CA GLY A 117 -7.83 -20.89 -8.79
C GLY A 117 -8.85 -20.06 -9.57
N ARG A 118 -9.90 -20.68 -10.08
CA ARG A 118 -11.03 -20.04 -10.76
C ARG A 118 -12.36 -20.51 -10.21
N LEU A 119 -13.28 -19.58 -9.97
CA LEU A 119 -14.68 -19.89 -9.72
C LEU A 119 -15.28 -20.60 -10.94
N THR A 120 -16.03 -21.66 -10.70
CA THR A 120 -16.75 -22.43 -11.76
C THR A 120 -18.25 -22.46 -11.49
N GLY A 121 -18.70 -21.84 -10.43
CA GLY A 121 -20.08 -21.73 -9.98
C GLY A 121 -20.14 -21.41 -8.49
N PRO A 122 -21.35 -21.35 -7.91
CA PRO A 122 -21.52 -21.08 -6.49
C PRO A 122 -20.75 -22.08 -5.62
N LYS A 123 -19.83 -21.55 -4.77
CA LYS A 123 -18.99 -22.34 -3.86
C LYS A 123 -18.08 -23.37 -4.52
N GLN A 124 -17.82 -23.27 -5.82
CA GLN A 124 -16.94 -24.18 -6.55
C GLN A 124 -15.74 -23.43 -7.12
N VAL A 125 -14.56 -24.02 -6.96
CA VAL A 125 -13.28 -23.50 -7.46
C VAL A 125 -12.53 -24.63 -8.17
N ALA A 126 -12.17 -24.44 -9.43
CA ALA A 126 -11.23 -25.31 -10.12
C ALA A 126 -9.82 -24.71 -10.00
N VAL A 127 -8.86 -25.53 -9.62
CA VAL A 127 -7.45 -25.15 -9.51
C VAL A 127 -6.64 -25.85 -10.58
N GLN A 128 -6.03 -25.08 -11.47
CA GLN A 128 -5.07 -25.58 -12.44
C GLN A 128 -3.69 -25.62 -11.78
N THR A 129 -3.15 -26.81 -11.53
CA THR A 129 -1.84 -26.97 -10.88
C THR A 129 -0.69 -26.74 -11.86
N PRO A 130 0.53 -26.47 -11.38
CA PRO A 130 1.72 -26.33 -12.23
C PRO A 130 2.03 -27.57 -13.07
N GLU A 131 1.64 -28.77 -12.59
CA GLU A 131 1.82 -30.06 -13.27
C GLU A 131 0.79 -30.27 -14.41
N GLY A 132 -0.21 -29.38 -14.53
CA GLY A 132 -1.24 -29.44 -15.55
C GLY A 132 -2.48 -30.25 -15.15
N ASP A 133 -2.58 -30.68 -13.89
CA ASP A 133 -3.77 -31.35 -13.37
C ASP A 133 -4.83 -30.33 -12.91
N THR A 134 -6.07 -30.78 -12.84
CA THR A 134 -7.18 -29.96 -12.30
C THR A 134 -7.67 -30.54 -10.98
N VAL A 135 -7.66 -29.69 -9.94
CA VAL A 135 -8.26 -30.01 -8.65
C VAL A 135 -9.55 -29.21 -8.48
N VAL A 136 -10.67 -29.90 -8.27
CA VAL A 136 -11.98 -29.27 -8.03
C VAL A 136 -12.21 -29.15 -6.52
N LEU A 137 -12.46 -27.94 -6.06
CA LEU A 137 -12.71 -27.63 -4.66
C LEU A 137 -14.17 -27.21 -4.47
N THR A 138 -14.81 -27.70 -3.42
CA THR A 138 -16.16 -27.30 -3.00
C THR A 138 -16.09 -26.69 -1.62
N ALA A 139 -16.60 -25.46 -1.45
CA ALA A 139 -16.74 -24.81 -0.16
C ALA A 139 -18.11 -25.13 0.46
N ARG A 140 -18.16 -25.52 1.74
CA ARG A 140 -19.44 -25.66 2.48
C ARG A 140 -20.03 -24.30 2.80
N HIS A 141 -19.21 -23.35 3.24
CA HIS A 141 -19.64 -22.05 3.76
C HIS A 141 -19.27 -20.88 2.86
N ALA A 142 -17.99 -20.68 2.55
CA ALA A 142 -17.54 -19.47 1.87
C ALA A 142 -16.36 -19.67 0.91
N VAL A 143 -16.28 -18.79 -0.10
CA VAL A 143 -15.08 -18.55 -0.89
C VAL A 143 -14.67 -17.10 -0.67
N ALA A 144 -13.39 -16.86 -0.32
CA ALA A 144 -12.81 -15.53 -0.19
C ALA A 144 -11.83 -15.26 -1.35
N VAL A 145 -12.08 -14.22 -2.12
CA VAL A 145 -11.18 -13.73 -3.17
C VAL A 145 -10.24 -12.69 -2.57
N SER A 146 -8.94 -13.01 -2.52
CA SER A 146 -7.87 -12.15 -1.99
C SER A 146 -6.72 -12.04 -3.00
N THR A 147 -7.07 -11.95 -4.28
CA THR A 147 -6.12 -11.96 -5.41
C THR A 147 -5.34 -10.66 -5.59
N GLY A 148 -5.69 -9.62 -4.82
CA GLY A 148 -4.99 -8.36 -4.84
C GLY A 148 -5.11 -7.56 -6.13
N THR A 149 -4.07 -6.81 -6.44
CA THR A 149 -3.99 -5.90 -7.60
C THR A 149 -2.70 -6.12 -8.38
N ARG A 150 -2.62 -5.54 -9.56
CA ARG A 150 -1.43 -5.44 -10.41
C ARG A 150 -1.21 -4.00 -10.87
N ALA A 151 -0.02 -3.67 -11.31
CA ALA A 151 0.23 -2.38 -11.93
C ALA A 151 -0.64 -2.19 -13.18
N THR A 152 -1.17 -0.98 -13.35
CA THR A 152 -1.88 -0.59 -14.57
C THR A 152 -0.86 -0.19 -15.63
N LEU A 153 -0.95 -0.80 -16.79
CA LEU A 153 -0.16 -0.44 -17.97
C LEU A 153 -1.06 0.35 -18.91
N PRO A 154 -0.83 1.66 -19.11
CA PRO A 154 -1.60 2.46 -20.04
C PRO A 154 -1.31 2.01 -21.49
N PRO A 155 -2.25 2.21 -22.42
CA PRO A 155 -2.07 1.79 -23.81
C PRO A 155 -1.13 2.75 -24.57
N ILE A 156 0.16 2.68 -24.26
CA ILE A 156 1.20 3.50 -24.90
C ILE A 156 1.77 2.70 -26.09
N PRO A 157 1.82 3.27 -27.30
CA PRO A 157 2.50 2.68 -28.45
C PRO A 157 3.95 2.30 -28.12
N GLY A 158 4.37 1.08 -28.46
CA GLY A 158 5.70 0.56 -28.18
C GLY A 158 5.89 -0.06 -26.79
N LEU A 159 4.85 -0.15 -25.98
CA LEU A 159 4.92 -0.67 -24.62
C LEU A 159 5.48 -2.12 -24.57
N ASP A 160 4.99 -2.99 -25.47
CA ASP A 160 5.38 -4.41 -25.48
C ASP A 160 6.86 -4.60 -25.82
N THR A 161 7.41 -3.75 -26.69
CA THR A 161 8.82 -3.80 -27.07
C THR A 161 9.72 -3.12 -26.06
N ALA A 162 9.24 -2.04 -25.44
CA ALA A 162 9.99 -1.30 -24.43
C ALA A 162 10.12 -2.05 -23.10
N ARG A 163 9.19 -2.97 -22.76
CA ARG A 163 9.18 -3.77 -21.53
C ARG A 163 9.48 -2.91 -20.29
N PRO A 164 8.64 -1.91 -20.02
CA PRO A 164 8.87 -1.01 -18.91
C PRO A 164 8.84 -1.75 -17.56
N TRP A 165 9.55 -1.23 -16.60
CA TRP A 165 9.39 -1.64 -15.22
C TRP A 165 7.99 -1.30 -14.71
N THR A 166 7.45 -2.18 -13.89
CA THR A 166 6.37 -1.93 -12.93
C THR A 166 6.97 -1.83 -11.53
N SER A 167 6.14 -1.78 -10.50
CA SER A 167 6.62 -1.87 -9.11
C SER A 167 7.42 -3.16 -8.86
N ARG A 168 7.11 -4.27 -9.56
CA ARG A 168 7.83 -5.55 -9.40
C ARG A 168 9.27 -5.43 -9.87
N GLU A 169 9.50 -5.01 -11.11
CA GLU A 169 10.84 -4.86 -11.67
C GLU A 169 11.63 -3.79 -10.89
N ALA A 170 10.98 -2.68 -10.53
CA ALA A 170 11.62 -1.61 -9.76
C ALA A 170 12.11 -2.07 -8.37
N THR A 171 11.49 -3.06 -7.76
CA THR A 171 11.91 -3.59 -6.45
C THR A 171 12.84 -4.81 -6.56
N THR A 172 12.89 -5.46 -7.72
CA THR A 172 13.72 -6.67 -7.93
C THR A 172 14.97 -6.44 -8.79
N ALA A 173 15.12 -5.27 -9.38
CA ALA A 173 16.29 -4.95 -10.23
C ALA A 173 17.60 -5.22 -9.50
N ASP A 174 18.52 -5.89 -10.18
CA ASP A 174 19.84 -6.29 -9.68
C ASP A 174 20.92 -5.23 -9.93
N LYS A 175 20.60 -4.18 -10.68
CA LYS A 175 21.50 -3.10 -11.05
C LYS A 175 20.80 -1.73 -10.92
N VAL A 176 21.57 -0.72 -10.59
CA VAL A 176 21.13 0.67 -10.62
C VAL A 176 21.19 1.17 -12.06
N PRO A 177 20.07 1.56 -12.68
CA PRO A 177 20.10 2.18 -14.00
C PRO A 177 20.81 3.54 -13.93
N GLY A 178 21.63 3.87 -14.91
CA GLY A 178 22.27 5.19 -14.95
C GLY A 178 21.24 6.31 -15.06
N ARG A 179 20.21 6.10 -15.91
CA ARG A 179 19.09 7.04 -16.13
C ARG A 179 17.77 6.27 -15.96
N LEU A 180 16.91 6.76 -15.07
CA LEU A 180 15.59 6.20 -14.83
C LEU A 180 14.50 7.23 -15.10
N ALA A 181 13.59 6.93 -16.03
CA ALA A 181 12.35 7.69 -16.17
C ALA A 181 11.24 7.07 -15.31
N VAL A 182 10.55 7.87 -14.48
CA VAL A 182 9.44 7.43 -13.63
C VAL A 182 8.16 8.12 -14.08
N VAL A 183 7.17 7.35 -14.51
CA VAL A 183 5.88 7.87 -14.98
C VAL A 183 4.85 7.75 -13.86
N GLY A 184 4.37 8.89 -13.37
CA GLY A 184 3.40 9.01 -12.27
C GLY A 184 3.88 9.93 -11.16
N GLY A 185 2.95 10.35 -10.30
CA GLY A 185 3.21 11.24 -9.15
C GLY A 185 2.69 10.68 -7.82
N GLY A 186 2.23 9.42 -7.80
CA GLY A 186 1.71 8.75 -6.61
C GLY A 186 2.80 8.12 -5.73
N VAL A 187 2.38 7.41 -4.67
CA VAL A 187 3.27 6.83 -3.64
C VAL A 187 4.39 5.98 -4.23
N VAL A 188 4.08 5.06 -5.14
CA VAL A 188 5.09 4.18 -5.77
C VAL A 188 6.12 5.01 -6.54
N ALA A 189 5.65 6.02 -7.30
CA ALA A 189 6.53 6.87 -8.09
C ALA A 189 7.52 7.64 -7.22
N VAL A 190 7.04 8.32 -6.16
CA VAL A 190 7.90 9.14 -5.30
C VAL A 190 8.84 8.29 -4.44
N GLU A 191 8.38 7.14 -3.96
CA GLU A 191 9.24 6.22 -3.20
C GLU A 191 10.35 5.64 -4.08
N MET A 192 10.02 5.17 -5.29
CA MET A 192 11.04 4.61 -6.19
C MET A 192 11.98 5.70 -6.75
N ALA A 193 11.47 6.90 -7.03
CA ALA A 193 12.32 8.05 -7.37
C ALA A 193 13.33 8.35 -6.25
N THR A 194 12.86 8.38 -4.99
CA THR A 194 13.74 8.58 -3.81
C THR A 194 14.79 7.46 -3.69
N ALA A 195 14.35 6.20 -3.80
CA ALA A 195 15.25 5.06 -3.64
C ALA A 195 16.34 5.05 -4.72
N TRP A 196 15.94 5.09 -6.00
CA TRP A 196 16.88 4.95 -7.12
C TRP A 196 17.79 6.17 -7.27
N GLN A 197 17.27 7.40 -7.03
CA GLN A 197 18.10 8.59 -6.96
C GLN A 197 19.16 8.46 -5.84
N GLY A 198 18.75 8.05 -4.65
CA GLY A 198 19.68 7.85 -3.53
C GLY A 198 20.72 6.76 -3.74
N LEU A 199 20.44 5.80 -4.63
CA LEU A 199 21.36 4.75 -5.08
C LEU A 199 22.23 5.15 -6.27
N GLY A 200 22.01 6.36 -6.85
CA GLY A 200 22.89 6.93 -7.87
C GLY A 200 22.31 7.05 -9.29
N SER A 201 21.03 6.73 -9.49
CA SER A 201 20.36 6.98 -10.78
C SER A 201 20.13 8.47 -11.01
N GLN A 202 20.28 8.91 -12.26
CA GLN A 202 19.68 10.16 -12.72
C GLN A 202 18.19 9.92 -12.97
N VAL A 203 17.34 10.50 -12.13
CA VAL A 203 15.89 10.28 -12.19
C VAL A 203 15.18 11.43 -12.84
N THR A 204 14.31 11.14 -13.83
CA THR A 204 13.34 12.09 -14.39
C THR A 204 11.93 11.58 -14.09
N MET A 205 11.12 12.37 -13.41
CA MET A 205 9.71 12.07 -13.17
C MET A 205 8.83 12.76 -14.22
N LEU A 206 7.92 12.02 -14.83
CA LEU A 206 6.92 12.48 -15.79
C LEU A 206 5.54 12.36 -15.14
N VAL A 207 4.97 13.50 -14.77
CA VAL A 207 3.75 13.58 -13.94
C VAL A 207 2.64 14.23 -14.75
N LEU A 208 1.52 13.51 -14.91
CA LEU A 208 0.35 14.02 -15.62
C LEU A 208 -0.27 15.23 -14.91
N ASP A 209 -0.34 15.15 -13.58
CA ASP A 209 -0.92 16.18 -12.72
C ASP A 209 0.03 17.36 -12.52
N ASN A 210 -0.43 18.40 -11.81
CA ASN A 210 0.36 19.60 -11.51
C ASN A 210 1.11 19.52 -10.17
N GLY A 211 1.05 18.38 -9.48
CA GLY A 211 1.71 18.12 -8.19
C GLY A 211 1.99 16.64 -7.94
N LEU A 212 2.82 16.36 -6.94
CA LEU A 212 3.01 15.02 -6.42
C LEU A 212 2.00 14.74 -5.31
N LEU A 213 1.64 13.46 -5.13
CA LEU A 213 0.77 12.99 -4.03
C LEU A 213 -0.59 13.70 -3.94
N GLU A 214 -1.21 13.97 -5.07
CA GLU A 214 -2.48 14.74 -5.23
C GLU A 214 -3.65 14.25 -4.35
N ARG A 215 -3.56 13.04 -3.81
CA ARG A 215 -4.56 12.49 -2.88
C ARG A 215 -4.29 12.82 -1.41
N MET A 216 -3.19 13.49 -1.11
CA MET A 216 -2.78 13.95 0.22
C MET A 216 -2.99 15.45 0.38
N GLU A 217 -2.65 15.98 1.54
CA GLU A 217 -2.62 17.43 1.74
C GLU A 217 -1.59 18.08 0.80
N PRO A 218 -1.89 19.22 0.16
CA PRO A 218 -1.01 19.84 -0.83
C PRO A 218 0.42 20.08 -0.32
N PHE A 219 0.57 20.53 0.93
CA PHE A 219 1.88 20.80 1.53
C PHE A 219 2.76 19.54 1.61
N ALA A 220 2.15 18.34 1.66
CA ALA A 220 2.91 17.09 1.69
C ALA A 220 3.57 16.83 0.33
N GLY A 221 2.81 17.00 -0.76
CA GLY A 221 3.34 16.90 -2.12
C GLY A 221 4.38 17.98 -2.43
N GLU A 222 4.18 19.21 -1.94
CA GLU A 222 5.13 20.31 -2.08
C GLU A 222 6.48 19.99 -1.42
N LEU A 223 6.48 19.55 -0.15
CA LEU A 223 7.70 19.20 0.57
C LEU A 223 8.47 18.06 -0.10
N VAL A 224 7.79 17.03 -0.60
CA VAL A 224 8.41 15.93 -1.33
C VAL A 224 8.98 16.43 -2.67
N THR A 225 8.24 17.29 -3.38
CA THR A 225 8.70 17.89 -4.66
C THR A 225 9.99 18.68 -4.46
N ASP A 226 10.03 19.53 -3.44
CA ASP A 226 11.20 20.36 -3.15
C ASP A 226 12.42 19.50 -2.82
N THR A 227 12.24 18.51 -1.95
CA THR A 227 13.36 17.64 -1.56
C THR A 227 13.87 16.76 -2.70
N LEU A 228 12.98 16.23 -3.54
CA LEU A 228 13.40 15.48 -4.74
C LEU A 228 14.16 16.36 -5.72
N ARG A 229 13.74 17.61 -5.93
CA ARG A 229 14.46 18.58 -6.76
C ARG A 229 15.82 18.95 -6.18
N GLU A 230 15.89 19.19 -4.88
CA GLU A 230 17.16 19.43 -4.16
C GLU A 230 18.12 18.25 -4.30
N ALA A 231 17.58 17.02 -4.35
CA ALA A 231 18.36 15.80 -4.60
C ALA A 231 18.75 15.61 -6.09
N GLY A 232 18.31 16.51 -6.99
CA GLY A 232 18.66 16.48 -8.42
C GLY A 232 17.69 15.71 -9.32
N VAL A 233 16.50 15.38 -8.82
CA VAL A 233 15.44 14.77 -9.66
C VAL A 233 14.83 15.81 -10.59
N ASP A 234 14.78 15.53 -11.91
CA ASP A 234 14.05 16.34 -12.89
C ASP A 234 12.55 15.98 -12.83
N ILE A 235 11.71 16.92 -12.37
CA ILE A 235 10.27 16.68 -12.25
C ILE A 235 9.52 17.53 -13.26
N ARG A 236 8.86 16.88 -14.22
CA ARG A 236 8.08 17.50 -15.30
C ARG A 236 6.60 17.26 -15.05
N PHE A 237 5.92 18.29 -14.56
CA PHE A 237 4.48 18.30 -14.37
C PHE A 237 3.74 18.51 -15.70
N ASN A 238 2.44 18.17 -15.72
CA ASN A 238 1.58 18.26 -16.91
C ASN A 238 2.19 17.56 -18.14
N THR A 239 2.95 16.49 -17.90
CA THR A 239 3.70 15.77 -18.92
C THR A 239 3.34 14.30 -18.90
N THR A 240 3.02 13.73 -20.05
CA THR A 240 2.74 12.29 -20.21
C THR A 240 3.54 11.69 -21.36
N VAL A 241 3.62 10.36 -21.38
CA VAL A 241 4.30 9.58 -22.42
C VAL A 241 3.30 9.25 -23.53
N THR A 242 3.67 9.54 -24.78
CA THR A 242 2.85 9.27 -25.97
C THR A 242 3.34 8.08 -26.79
N SER A 243 4.64 7.75 -26.73
CA SER A 243 5.18 6.51 -27.31
C SER A 243 6.50 6.12 -26.67
N LEU A 244 6.80 4.84 -26.76
CA LEU A 244 8.05 4.23 -26.30
C LEU A 244 8.70 3.49 -27.45
N ASP A 245 10.03 3.51 -27.51
CA ASP A 245 10.83 2.70 -28.42
C ASP A 245 12.08 2.23 -27.67
N ARG A 246 12.41 0.93 -27.78
CA ARG A 246 13.65 0.37 -27.21
C ARG A 246 14.36 -0.44 -28.30
N GLU A 247 15.47 0.06 -28.77
CA GLU A 247 16.34 -0.64 -29.73
C GLU A 247 17.42 -1.41 -28.97
N GLY A 248 17.81 -2.59 -29.49
CA GLY A 248 18.91 -3.38 -28.90
C GLY A 248 18.49 -4.39 -27.82
N GLY A 249 17.19 -4.67 -27.67
CA GLY A 249 16.67 -5.63 -26.68
C GLY A 249 16.55 -5.04 -25.27
N GLN A 250 16.61 -5.91 -24.24
CA GLN A 250 16.28 -5.53 -22.87
C GLN A 250 17.31 -4.55 -22.23
N ASP A 251 18.56 -4.58 -22.67
CA ASP A 251 19.62 -3.69 -22.21
C ASP A 251 19.76 -2.41 -23.07
N GLY A 252 18.89 -2.22 -24.05
CA GLY A 252 18.91 -1.07 -24.93
C GLY A 252 18.29 0.19 -24.30
N GLU A 253 18.73 1.34 -24.79
CA GLU A 253 18.18 2.64 -24.39
C GLU A 253 16.69 2.73 -24.73
N VAL A 254 15.88 3.25 -23.81
CA VAL A 254 14.45 3.56 -24.04
C VAL A 254 14.34 5.00 -24.52
N ARG A 255 13.79 5.20 -25.71
CA ARG A 255 13.39 6.50 -26.23
C ARG A 255 11.93 6.77 -25.88
N ILE A 256 11.69 7.88 -25.22
CA ILE A 256 10.40 8.25 -24.67
C ILE A 256 9.95 9.52 -25.39
N THR A 257 8.82 9.46 -26.12
CA THR A 257 8.19 10.64 -26.71
C THR A 257 7.17 11.21 -25.74
N LEU A 258 7.22 12.52 -25.50
CA LEU A 258 6.41 13.23 -24.53
C LEU A 258 5.22 13.94 -25.21
N SER A 259 4.22 14.31 -24.40
CA SER A 259 2.99 14.99 -24.86
C SER A 259 3.22 16.37 -25.43
N ASP A 260 4.32 17.04 -25.06
CA ASP A 260 4.74 18.34 -25.60
C ASP A 260 5.57 18.23 -26.89
N GLY A 261 5.78 17.00 -27.40
CA GLY A 261 6.61 16.71 -28.58
C GLY A 261 8.09 16.55 -28.23
N GLY A 262 8.50 16.75 -26.98
CA GLY A 262 9.87 16.51 -26.53
C GLY A 262 10.22 15.01 -26.54
N GLN A 263 11.52 14.73 -26.47
CA GLN A 263 12.07 13.38 -26.35
C GLN A 263 12.96 13.28 -25.13
N LEU A 264 12.93 12.12 -24.49
CA LEU A 264 13.79 11.74 -23.37
C LEU A 264 14.39 10.36 -23.66
N ALA A 265 15.66 10.18 -23.32
CA ALA A 265 16.33 8.88 -23.36
C ALA A 265 16.66 8.42 -21.92
N ALA A 266 16.35 7.19 -21.63
CA ALA A 266 16.61 6.55 -20.34
C ALA A 266 17.13 5.12 -20.51
N ASP A 267 17.82 4.60 -19.51
CA ASP A 267 18.23 3.21 -19.51
C ASP A 267 17.07 2.31 -19.10
N GLU A 268 16.19 2.83 -18.20
CA GLU A 268 14.96 2.17 -17.80
C GLU A 268 13.80 3.18 -17.64
N ILE A 269 12.58 2.68 -17.77
CA ILE A 269 11.35 3.43 -17.51
C ILE A 269 10.44 2.65 -16.55
N LEU A 270 10.03 3.28 -15.47
CA LEU A 270 9.06 2.76 -14.50
C LEU A 270 7.68 3.35 -14.75
N LEU A 271 6.67 2.51 -14.95
CA LEU A 271 5.27 2.91 -15.01
C LEU A 271 4.60 2.73 -13.65
N ALA A 272 4.36 3.84 -12.96
CA ALA A 272 3.71 3.91 -11.65
C ALA A 272 2.37 4.67 -11.74
N THR A 273 1.55 4.31 -12.74
CA THR A 273 0.35 5.03 -13.18
C THR A 273 -0.95 4.53 -12.55
N GLY A 274 -0.87 3.65 -11.56
CA GLY A 274 -2.03 3.12 -10.83
C GLY A 274 -2.05 1.60 -10.73
N ARG A 275 -3.15 1.09 -10.17
CA ARG A 275 -3.36 -0.35 -9.96
C ARG A 275 -4.71 -0.79 -10.48
N ALA A 276 -4.79 -2.03 -10.95
CA ALA A 276 -6.00 -2.69 -11.41
C ALA A 276 -6.21 -4.01 -10.63
N PRO A 277 -7.46 -4.46 -10.40
CA PRO A 277 -7.71 -5.68 -9.66
C PRO A 277 -7.25 -6.92 -10.43
N GLN A 278 -6.79 -7.94 -9.72
CA GLN A 278 -6.46 -9.23 -10.31
C GLN A 278 -7.69 -10.15 -10.34
N THR A 279 -8.72 -9.74 -11.11
CA THR A 279 -10.03 -10.39 -11.19
C THR A 279 -10.38 -10.87 -12.60
N ARG A 280 -9.52 -10.60 -13.59
CA ARG A 280 -9.83 -10.90 -15.01
C ARG A 280 -10.01 -12.39 -15.29
N ASP A 281 -9.27 -13.23 -14.58
CA ASP A 281 -9.18 -14.66 -14.84
C ASP A 281 -9.52 -15.55 -13.62
N VAL A 282 -10.24 -15.00 -12.65
CA VAL A 282 -10.69 -15.75 -11.45
C VAL A 282 -12.09 -16.38 -11.60
N GLY A 283 -12.69 -16.34 -12.81
CA GLY A 283 -13.95 -17.01 -13.12
C GLY A 283 -15.19 -16.27 -12.63
N LEU A 284 -15.15 -14.94 -12.53
CA LEU A 284 -16.26 -14.09 -12.04
C LEU A 284 -17.53 -14.25 -12.88
N GLU A 285 -17.39 -14.52 -14.19
CA GLU A 285 -18.49 -14.74 -15.11
C GLU A 285 -19.37 -15.94 -14.71
N SER A 286 -18.81 -16.94 -14.02
CA SER A 286 -19.55 -18.12 -13.57
C SER A 286 -20.56 -17.84 -12.45
N VAL A 287 -20.45 -16.65 -11.83
CA VAL A 287 -21.32 -16.19 -10.74
C VAL A 287 -22.00 -14.86 -11.06
N GLY A 288 -22.01 -14.45 -12.33
CA GLY A 288 -22.72 -13.26 -12.82
C GLY A 288 -22.00 -11.93 -12.63
N LEU A 289 -20.70 -11.96 -12.30
CA LEU A 289 -19.86 -10.76 -12.15
C LEU A 289 -18.98 -10.55 -13.40
N THR A 290 -18.54 -9.30 -13.61
CA THR A 290 -17.70 -8.93 -14.76
C THR A 290 -16.23 -9.19 -14.47
N PRO A 291 -15.54 -10.00 -15.31
CA PRO A 291 -14.09 -10.19 -15.22
C PRO A 291 -13.32 -8.87 -15.41
N GLY A 292 -12.37 -8.61 -14.50
CA GLY A 292 -11.53 -7.41 -14.54
C GLY A 292 -12.06 -6.23 -13.74
N ASP A 293 -13.29 -6.30 -13.20
CA ASP A 293 -13.85 -5.26 -12.33
C ASP A 293 -13.39 -5.45 -10.87
N TRP A 294 -13.42 -4.35 -10.12
CA TRP A 294 -13.31 -4.39 -8.67
C TRP A 294 -14.51 -5.09 -8.06
N LEU A 295 -14.31 -5.84 -6.99
CA LEU A 295 -15.38 -6.55 -6.31
C LEU A 295 -16.04 -5.65 -5.26
N ALA A 296 -17.23 -5.15 -5.56
CA ALA A 296 -18.01 -4.36 -4.61
C ALA A 296 -18.45 -5.23 -3.41
N VAL A 297 -18.26 -4.72 -2.20
CA VAL A 297 -18.55 -5.43 -0.94
C VAL A 297 -19.33 -4.55 0.03
N ASP A 298 -20.10 -5.19 0.89
CA ASP A 298 -20.64 -4.56 2.10
C ASP A 298 -19.57 -4.44 3.21
N ASP A 299 -19.92 -3.88 4.36
CA ASP A 299 -18.96 -3.67 5.46
C ASP A 299 -18.56 -4.96 6.19
N THR A 300 -19.13 -6.09 5.84
CA THR A 300 -18.73 -7.44 6.28
C THR A 300 -17.82 -8.13 5.27
N PHE A 301 -17.46 -7.46 4.17
CA PHE A 301 -16.71 -7.95 3.01
C PHE A 301 -17.41 -9.03 2.18
N GLN A 302 -18.73 -9.22 2.36
CA GLN A 302 -19.52 -10.03 1.45
C GLN A 302 -19.68 -9.29 0.12
N VAL A 303 -19.46 -10.01 -0.99
CA VAL A 303 -19.60 -9.45 -2.34
C VAL A 303 -21.07 -9.14 -2.63
N THR A 304 -21.34 -7.91 -3.03
CA THR A 304 -22.68 -7.47 -3.44
C THR A 304 -22.99 -7.96 -4.85
N GLY A 305 -24.27 -8.24 -5.13
CA GLY A 305 -24.70 -8.74 -6.46
C GLY A 305 -24.53 -10.24 -6.66
N VAL A 306 -24.12 -11.00 -5.63
CA VAL A 306 -24.09 -12.46 -5.65
C VAL A 306 -24.98 -13.03 -4.56
N ASP A 307 -25.97 -13.84 -4.96
CA ASP A 307 -26.92 -14.42 -4.04
C ASP A 307 -26.28 -15.48 -3.11
N GLY A 308 -26.86 -15.65 -1.93
CA GLY A 308 -26.54 -16.73 -0.99
C GLY A 308 -25.43 -16.43 0.02
N GLY A 309 -24.83 -15.23 0.03
CA GLY A 309 -23.96 -14.74 1.09
C GLY A 309 -22.66 -15.53 1.31
N TRP A 310 -22.18 -16.23 0.30
CA TRP A 310 -21.04 -17.15 0.39
C TRP A 310 -19.72 -16.58 -0.20
N LEU A 311 -19.80 -15.54 -1.04
CA LEU A 311 -18.63 -14.96 -1.72
C LEU A 311 -18.17 -13.70 -0.98
N TYR A 312 -16.88 -13.65 -0.68
CA TYR A 312 -16.21 -12.53 -0.01
C TYR A 312 -15.07 -12.00 -0.87
N ALA A 313 -14.79 -10.70 -0.78
CA ALA A 313 -13.64 -10.08 -1.42
C ALA A 313 -12.87 -9.22 -0.40
N VAL A 314 -11.60 -9.57 -0.16
CA VAL A 314 -10.83 -9.02 0.96
C VAL A 314 -9.48 -8.50 0.47
N GLY A 315 -9.10 -7.31 0.91
CA GLY A 315 -7.89 -6.62 0.50
C GLY A 315 -8.07 -5.77 -0.76
N ASP A 316 -6.99 -5.53 -1.46
CA ASP A 316 -6.95 -4.60 -2.60
C ASP A 316 -8.04 -4.85 -3.64
N VAL A 317 -8.43 -6.10 -3.84
CA VAL A 317 -9.41 -6.52 -4.85
C VAL A 317 -10.78 -5.83 -4.71
N ASN A 318 -11.13 -5.32 -3.51
CA ASN A 318 -12.38 -4.60 -3.25
C ASN A 318 -12.26 -3.06 -3.38
N HIS A 319 -11.06 -2.52 -3.64
CA HIS A 319 -10.78 -1.10 -3.85
C HIS A 319 -11.04 -0.15 -2.66
N ARG A 320 -11.27 -0.65 -1.44
CA ARG A 320 -11.51 0.24 -0.28
C ARG A 320 -10.21 0.93 0.18
N ALA A 321 -9.14 0.16 0.35
CA ALA A 321 -7.83 0.68 0.72
C ALA A 321 -6.73 -0.24 0.19
N LEU A 322 -5.87 0.27 -0.70
CA LEU A 322 -4.82 -0.51 -1.37
C LEU A 322 -3.56 -0.56 -0.49
N MET A 323 -3.72 -1.09 0.73
CA MET A 323 -2.66 -1.15 1.75
C MET A 323 -2.71 -2.46 2.54
N THR A 324 -1.57 -3.07 2.75
CA THR A 324 -1.44 -4.38 3.40
C THR A 324 -2.05 -4.39 4.81
N HIS A 325 -1.76 -3.40 5.63
CA HIS A 325 -2.29 -3.33 7.01
C HIS A 325 -3.82 -3.20 7.03
N GLN A 326 -4.39 -2.47 6.08
CA GLN A 326 -5.84 -2.34 5.95
C GLN A 326 -6.46 -3.64 5.43
N GLY A 327 -5.84 -4.29 4.44
CA GLY A 327 -6.25 -5.61 3.98
C GLY A 327 -6.21 -6.67 5.10
N LYS A 328 -5.19 -6.63 5.97
CA LYS A 328 -5.12 -7.50 7.17
C LYS A 328 -6.22 -7.16 8.20
N TYR A 329 -6.59 -5.89 8.35
CA TYR A 329 -7.74 -5.49 9.16
C TYR A 329 -9.03 -6.06 8.57
N GLN A 330 -9.25 -5.89 7.27
CA GLN A 330 -10.38 -6.46 6.54
C GLN A 330 -10.44 -7.99 6.70
N ALA A 331 -9.30 -8.68 6.63
CA ALA A 331 -9.20 -10.13 6.80
C ALA A 331 -9.66 -10.58 8.20
N ARG A 332 -9.33 -9.82 9.25
CA ARG A 332 -9.81 -10.11 10.62
C ARG A 332 -11.34 -10.03 10.70
N ILE A 333 -11.93 -8.99 10.09
CA ILE A 333 -13.38 -8.82 10.05
C ILE A 333 -14.04 -9.93 9.22
N ALA A 334 -13.63 -10.12 7.97
CA ALA A 334 -14.20 -11.13 7.08
C ALA A 334 -14.12 -12.54 7.67
N GLY A 335 -12.96 -12.92 8.21
CA GLY A 335 -12.76 -14.22 8.83
C GLY A 335 -13.67 -14.45 10.04
N THR A 336 -13.87 -13.42 10.87
CA THR A 336 -14.78 -13.47 12.01
C THR A 336 -16.24 -13.59 11.56
N VAL A 337 -16.64 -12.82 10.54
CA VAL A 337 -17.98 -12.89 9.94
C VAL A 337 -18.26 -14.28 9.35
N ILE A 338 -17.32 -14.83 8.57
CA ILE A 338 -17.44 -16.16 7.99
C ILE A 338 -17.62 -17.21 9.09
N GLY A 339 -16.81 -17.12 10.15
CA GLY A 339 -16.89 -18.02 11.31
C GLY A 339 -18.24 -17.95 12.03
N ALA A 340 -18.74 -16.74 12.30
CA ALA A 340 -20.03 -16.53 12.97
C ALA A 340 -21.20 -17.05 12.09
N ARG A 341 -21.21 -16.71 10.80
CA ARG A 341 -22.25 -17.19 9.86
C ARG A 341 -22.25 -18.71 9.73
N ALA A 342 -21.08 -19.35 9.67
CA ALA A 342 -20.97 -20.81 9.57
C ALA A 342 -21.54 -21.52 10.81
N LYS A 343 -21.50 -20.89 11.98
CA LYS A 343 -22.04 -21.40 13.25
C LYS A 343 -23.47 -20.96 13.53
N GLY A 344 -24.05 -20.09 12.68
CA GLY A 344 -25.37 -19.50 12.94
C GLY A 344 -25.38 -18.49 14.08
N GLU A 345 -24.22 -17.90 14.40
CA GLU A 345 -24.08 -16.88 15.45
C GLU A 345 -24.53 -15.51 14.94
N PRO A 346 -25.00 -14.61 15.81
CA PRO A 346 -25.40 -13.25 15.44
C PRO A 346 -24.24 -12.44 14.86
N ILE A 347 -24.54 -11.60 13.85
CA ILE A 347 -23.59 -10.64 13.30
C ILE A 347 -23.74 -9.29 14.02
N HIS A 348 -22.64 -8.77 14.56
CA HIS A 348 -22.55 -7.47 15.22
C HIS A 348 -21.99 -6.44 14.25
N ASP A 349 -22.87 -5.87 13.41
CA ASP A 349 -22.57 -4.98 12.28
C ASP A 349 -22.91 -3.50 12.54
N ALA A 350 -23.17 -3.14 13.79
CA ALA A 350 -23.23 -1.73 14.18
C ALA A 350 -21.86 -1.06 14.01
N PRO A 351 -21.78 0.26 13.74
CA PRO A 351 -20.51 0.96 13.66
C PRO A 351 -19.56 0.63 14.82
N TRP A 352 -18.31 0.34 14.51
CA TRP A 352 -17.28 -0.17 15.44
C TRP A 352 -17.58 -1.54 16.05
N GLY A 353 -18.59 -2.25 15.55
CA GLY A 353 -18.89 -3.63 15.95
C GLY A 353 -17.82 -4.62 15.47
N ALA A 354 -17.85 -5.84 16.02
CA ALA A 354 -16.84 -6.86 15.75
C ALA A 354 -16.85 -7.38 14.29
N HIS A 355 -17.94 -7.17 13.57
CA HIS A 355 -18.17 -7.72 12.23
C HIS A 355 -18.29 -6.66 11.13
N VAL A 356 -17.82 -5.43 11.38
CA VAL A 356 -17.95 -4.32 10.44
C VAL A 356 -16.64 -3.54 10.35
N ALA A 357 -16.28 -3.16 9.11
CA ALA A 357 -15.02 -2.48 8.82
C ALA A 357 -15.15 -0.95 8.89
N THR A 358 -15.61 -0.41 10.01
CA THR A 358 -15.81 1.04 10.19
C THR A 358 -14.53 1.84 9.95
N ALA A 359 -13.36 1.30 10.32
CA ALA A 359 -12.09 2.01 10.12
C ALA A 359 -11.72 2.19 8.64
N ASP A 360 -12.25 1.36 7.72
CA ASP A 360 -12.04 1.56 6.27
C ASP A 360 -12.60 2.88 5.75
N HIS A 361 -13.61 3.43 6.45
CA HIS A 361 -14.28 4.68 6.08
C HIS A 361 -13.79 5.89 6.88
N ALA A 362 -13.20 5.67 8.06
CA ALA A 362 -12.95 6.74 9.02
C ALA A 362 -11.48 6.90 9.43
N ALA A 363 -10.69 5.83 9.44
CA ALA A 363 -9.40 5.83 10.13
C ALA A 363 -8.37 4.96 9.40
N VAL A 364 -8.21 5.17 8.09
CA VAL A 364 -7.19 4.49 7.28
C VAL A 364 -5.86 5.22 7.42
N PRO A 365 -4.84 4.64 8.10
CA PRO A 365 -3.54 5.27 8.20
C PRO A 365 -2.71 5.01 6.95
N GLN A 366 -1.90 5.97 6.55
CA GLN A 366 -0.97 5.86 5.44
C GLN A 366 0.37 6.49 5.77
N VAL A 367 1.46 5.85 5.34
CA VAL A 367 2.82 6.42 5.40
C VAL A 367 3.46 6.33 4.02
N VAL A 368 4.08 7.41 3.57
CA VAL A 368 4.94 7.48 2.39
C VAL A 368 6.37 7.60 2.89
N PHE A 369 7.21 6.64 2.51
CA PHE A 369 8.57 6.50 3.03
C PHE A 369 9.60 7.26 2.17
N THR A 370 9.31 8.52 1.91
CA THR A 370 10.21 9.45 1.22
C THR A 370 11.07 10.22 2.22
N THR A 371 11.86 11.15 1.73
CA THR A 371 12.54 12.18 2.51
C THR A 371 11.98 13.54 2.06
N PRO A 372 11.17 14.24 2.90
CA PRO A 372 10.67 13.82 4.21
C PRO A 372 9.59 12.73 4.14
N GLU A 373 9.37 12.01 5.25
CA GLU A 373 8.23 11.10 5.39
C GLU A 373 6.91 11.87 5.41
N ILE A 374 5.85 11.23 4.89
CA ILE A 374 4.48 11.72 5.02
C ILE A 374 3.66 10.68 5.76
N ALA A 375 2.91 11.09 6.77
CA ALA A 375 2.06 10.21 7.54
C ALA A 375 0.68 10.84 7.73
N SER A 376 -0.39 10.13 7.39
CA SER A 376 -1.75 10.65 7.46
C SER A 376 -2.75 9.59 7.89
N VAL A 377 -3.87 10.05 8.46
CA VAL A 377 -5.04 9.22 8.79
C VAL A 377 -6.31 10.06 8.76
N GLY A 378 -7.41 9.47 8.32
CA GLY A 378 -8.71 10.14 8.24
C GLY A 378 -8.81 11.08 7.04
N LEU A 379 -9.61 12.12 7.17
CA LEU A 379 -9.93 13.04 6.10
C LEU A 379 -8.77 13.98 5.76
N THR A 380 -8.64 14.28 4.48
CA THR A 380 -7.91 15.45 3.98
C THR A 380 -8.80 16.70 4.02
N SER A 381 -8.22 17.90 3.92
CA SER A 381 -8.98 19.16 3.85
C SER A 381 -9.98 19.17 2.69
N ARG A 382 -9.61 18.60 1.53
CA ARG A 382 -10.49 18.49 0.36
C ARG A 382 -11.68 17.56 0.63
N GLU A 383 -11.46 16.42 1.26
CA GLU A 383 -12.53 15.48 1.63
C GLU A 383 -13.41 16.06 2.74
N ALA A 384 -12.82 16.81 3.67
CA ALA A 384 -13.55 17.53 4.71
C ALA A 384 -14.54 18.55 4.11
N GLU A 385 -14.11 19.36 3.15
CA GLU A 385 -14.97 20.29 2.42
C GLU A 385 -16.14 19.57 1.72
N GLN A 386 -15.88 18.41 1.11
CA GLN A 386 -16.89 17.60 0.42
C GLN A 386 -17.85 16.88 1.39
N SER A 387 -17.43 16.66 2.64
CA SER A 387 -18.21 15.90 3.63
C SER A 387 -19.46 16.63 4.15
N GLY A 388 -19.55 17.95 3.95
CA GLY A 388 -20.62 18.80 4.49
C GLY A 388 -20.57 18.97 6.01
N ARG A 389 -19.55 18.49 6.70
CA ARG A 389 -19.32 18.65 8.15
C ARG A 389 -18.75 20.04 8.44
N ARG A 390 -18.96 20.52 9.67
CA ARG A 390 -18.29 21.72 10.16
C ARG A 390 -16.89 21.37 10.66
N ILE A 391 -15.90 21.55 9.78
CA ILE A 391 -14.51 21.19 10.05
C ILE A 391 -13.69 22.45 10.27
N GLU A 392 -12.92 22.47 11.36
CA GLU A 392 -11.84 23.43 11.59
C GLU A 392 -10.50 22.81 11.25
N VAL A 393 -9.67 23.56 10.52
CA VAL A 393 -8.33 23.14 10.08
C VAL A 393 -7.29 23.85 10.93
N VAL A 394 -6.43 23.09 11.58
CA VAL A 394 -5.35 23.60 12.44
C VAL A 394 -4.01 23.15 11.90
N ASP A 395 -3.15 24.10 11.58
CA ASP A 395 -1.80 23.86 11.08
C ASP A 395 -0.74 24.21 12.13
N TYR A 396 0.36 23.46 12.14
CA TYR A 396 1.52 23.76 12.96
C TYR A 396 2.82 23.43 12.21
N ASP A 397 3.82 24.29 12.35
CA ASP A 397 5.17 24.08 11.84
C ASP A 397 5.95 23.17 12.80
N LEU A 398 6.26 21.95 12.33
CA LEU A 398 6.99 20.95 13.12
C LEU A 398 8.40 21.40 13.51
N ALA A 399 9.04 22.30 12.73
CA ALA A 399 10.34 22.84 13.09
C ALA A 399 10.34 23.60 14.43
N ARG A 400 9.17 24.03 14.93
CA ARG A 400 9.03 24.72 16.21
C ARG A 400 8.87 23.80 17.42
N VAL A 401 8.76 22.48 17.17
CA VAL A 401 8.67 21.50 18.26
C VAL A 401 10.08 21.18 18.77
N ALA A 402 10.28 21.19 20.09
CA ALA A 402 11.59 20.95 20.67
C ALA A 402 12.22 19.60 20.24
N GLY A 403 11.38 18.57 20.06
CA GLY A 403 11.81 17.26 19.55
C GLY A 403 12.35 17.29 18.13
N ALA A 404 11.92 18.22 17.29
CA ALA A 404 12.42 18.35 15.91
C ALA A 404 13.90 18.75 15.85
N HIS A 405 14.36 19.55 16.79
CA HIS A 405 15.76 20.00 16.89
C HIS A 405 16.73 18.83 17.16
N GLN A 406 16.23 17.68 17.62
CA GLN A 406 17.05 16.47 17.79
C GLN A 406 17.32 15.75 16.46
N TYR A 407 16.55 16.04 15.40
CA TYR A 407 16.75 15.48 14.08
C TYR A 407 17.76 16.24 13.21
N GLY A 408 18.09 17.48 13.58
CA GLY A 408 19.05 18.32 12.88
C GLY A 408 18.68 19.80 12.90
N GLU A 409 19.62 20.65 12.43
CA GLU A 409 19.44 22.12 12.47
C GLU A 409 18.40 22.62 11.45
N ASP A 410 18.26 21.90 10.32
CA ASP A 410 17.39 22.29 9.19
C ASP A 410 16.12 21.45 9.11
N TYR A 411 15.52 21.12 10.25
CA TYR A 411 14.27 20.34 10.23
C TYR A 411 13.18 21.12 9.49
N ARG A 412 12.63 20.50 8.45
CA ARG A 412 11.46 21.02 7.71
C ARG A 412 10.30 20.05 7.89
N GLY A 413 9.17 20.55 8.36
CA GLY A 413 7.98 19.71 8.52
C GLY A 413 6.75 20.50 8.87
N ARG A 414 5.59 19.93 8.62
CA ARG A 414 4.28 20.52 8.90
C ARG A 414 3.32 19.47 9.42
N ALA A 415 2.45 19.89 10.33
CA ALA A 415 1.34 19.10 10.82
C ALA A 415 0.03 19.82 10.52
N ARG A 416 -0.99 19.07 10.13
CA ARG A 416 -2.37 19.54 9.98
C ARG A 416 -3.29 18.61 10.74
N MET A 417 -4.22 19.19 11.51
CA MET A 417 -5.26 18.49 12.23
C MET A 417 -6.63 19.03 11.80
N LEU A 418 -7.55 18.15 11.48
CA LEU A 418 -8.93 18.49 11.12
C LEU A 418 -9.86 18.09 12.27
N ILE A 419 -10.67 19.03 12.70
CA ILE A 419 -11.56 18.91 13.86
C ILE A 419 -13.00 19.02 13.41
N ASP A 420 -13.82 18.01 13.68
CA ASP A 420 -15.28 18.10 13.60
C ASP A 420 -15.77 18.88 14.84
N THR A 421 -16.19 20.13 14.61
CA THR A 421 -16.56 21.04 15.70
C THR A 421 -17.92 20.69 16.33
N ASP A 422 -18.78 19.95 15.63
CA ASP A 422 -20.05 19.46 16.18
C ASP A 422 -19.86 18.28 17.13
N ARG A 423 -18.87 17.42 16.82
CA ARG A 423 -18.56 16.23 17.59
C ARG A 423 -17.44 16.48 18.61
N ASN A 424 -16.72 17.59 18.47
CA ASN A 424 -15.52 17.94 19.26
C ASN A 424 -14.46 16.84 19.22
N THR A 425 -14.20 16.27 18.03
CA THR A 425 -13.26 15.17 17.82
C THR A 425 -12.37 15.43 16.60
N VAL A 426 -11.20 14.81 16.58
CA VAL A 426 -10.30 14.81 15.42
C VAL A 426 -10.81 13.83 14.37
N VAL A 427 -10.88 14.27 13.10
CA VAL A 427 -11.36 13.45 11.96
C VAL A 427 -10.30 13.26 10.86
N GLY A 428 -9.19 13.97 10.94
CA GLY A 428 -8.08 13.82 10.03
C GLY A 428 -6.80 14.43 10.58
N VAL A 429 -5.67 13.79 10.30
CA VAL A 429 -4.35 14.32 10.64
C VAL A 429 -3.37 13.99 9.53
N THR A 430 -2.56 14.97 9.16
CA THR A 430 -1.42 14.77 8.25
C THR A 430 -0.15 15.38 8.86
N PHE A 431 0.90 14.58 8.90
CA PHE A 431 2.24 14.99 9.27
C PHE A 431 3.17 14.84 8.07
N ALA A 432 4.05 15.82 7.86
CA ALA A 432 5.13 15.75 6.87
C ALA A 432 6.42 16.18 7.55
N GLY A 433 7.47 15.38 7.48
CA GLY A 433 8.76 15.67 8.12
C GLY A 433 9.58 14.42 8.44
N PRO A 434 10.85 14.54 8.81
CA PRO A 434 11.63 13.40 9.29
C PRO A 434 11.03 12.76 10.55
N GLY A 435 10.92 11.43 10.59
CA GLY A 435 10.45 10.67 11.76
C GLY A 435 8.95 10.74 12.04
N VAL A 436 8.14 11.30 11.13
CA VAL A 436 6.69 11.44 11.38
C VAL A 436 5.91 10.14 11.18
N GLY A 437 6.50 9.13 10.53
CA GLY A 437 5.86 7.83 10.34
C GLY A 437 5.38 7.21 11.65
N GLU A 438 6.13 7.36 12.72
CA GLU A 438 5.78 6.84 14.05
C GLU A 438 4.68 7.65 14.77
N LEU A 439 4.41 8.88 14.34
CA LEU A 439 3.33 9.70 14.92
C LEU A 439 1.94 9.25 14.46
N VAL A 440 1.82 8.59 13.30
CA VAL A 440 0.51 8.29 12.70
C VAL A 440 -0.34 7.37 13.58
N HIS A 441 0.27 6.48 14.35
CA HIS A 441 -0.52 5.55 15.18
C HIS A 441 -1.25 6.27 16.31
N SER A 442 -0.65 7.30 16.92
CA SER A 442 -1.33 8.15 17.92
C SER A 442 -2.54 8.87 17.29
N ALA A 443 -2.38 9.35 16.05
CA ALA A 443 -3.48 9.97 15.30
C ALA A 443 -4.57 8.94 14.95
N THR A 444 -4.19 7.73 14.53
CA THR A 444 -5.14 6.64 14.26
C THR A 444 -5.97 6.30 15.50
N ILE A 445 -5.34 6.24 16.68
CA ILE A 445 -6.05 5.99 17.95
C ILE A 445 -7.02 7.14 18.25
N ALA A 446 -6.62 8.39 18.06
CA ALA A 446 -7.47 9.56 18.31
C ALA A 446 -8.70 9.58 17.38
N VAL A 447 -8.51 9.29 16.08
CA VAL A 447 -9.59 9.26 15.08
C VAL A 447 -10.50 8.05 15.29
N ALA A 448 -9.94 6.83 15.37
CA ALA A 448 -10.72 5.60 15.53
C ALA A 448 -11.44 5.52 16.88
N GLY A 449 -10.81 6.06 17.93
CA GLY A 449 -11.41 6.14 19.26
C GLY A 449 -12.38 7.30 19.44
N GLU A 450 -12.56 8.13 18.41
CA GLU A 450 -13.39 9.36 18.47
C GLU A 450 -13.09 10.15 19.75
N VAL A 451 -11.78 10.30 20.08
CA VAL A 451 -11.35 10.85 21.35
C VAL A 451 -11.73 12.31 21.43
N PRO A 452 -12.53 12.74 22.43
CA PRO A 452 -12.91 14.15 22.59
C PRO A 452 -11.67 15.02 22.81
N LEU A 453 -11.66 16.23 22.24
CA LEU A 453 -10.52 17.17 22.37
C LEU A 453 -10.19 17.49 23.84
N ASP A 454 -11.21 17.59 24.69
CA ASP A 454 -11.00 17.81 26.13
C ASP A 454 -10.25 16.65 26.80
N ARG A 455 -10.41 15.43 26.29
CA ARG A 455 -9.65 14.27 26.75
C ARG A 455 -8.23 14.27 26.16
N LEU A 456 -8.07 14.61 24.86
CA LEU A 456 -6.76 14.75 24.22
C LEU A 456 -5.88 15.79 24.90
N TRP A 457 -6.48 16.84 25.45
CA TRP A 457 -5.77 17.85 26.23
C TRP A 457 -5.00 17.28 27.45
N HIS A 458 -5.45 16.17 27.99
CA HIS A 458 -4.79 15.45 29.08
C HIS A 458 -3.83 14.35 28.61
N ALA A 459 -3.70 14.12 27.29
CA ALA A 459 -2.71 13.21 26.74
C ALA A 459 -1.36 13.92 26.62
N VAL A 460 -0.61 13.95 27.72
CA VAL A 460 0.63 14.73 27.83
C VAL A 460 1.74 14.11 27.00
N PRO A 461 2.28 14.81 25.99
CA PRO A 461 3.41 14.30 25.20
C PRO A 461 4.70 14.34 26.02
N ALA A 462 5.57 13.36 25.81
CA ALA A 462 6.89 13.38 26.43
C ALA A 462 7.78 14.48 25.83
N PHE A 463 8.59 15.14 26.68
CA PHE A 463 9.50 16.20 26.27
C PHE A 463 10.96 15.71 26.34
N PRO A 464 11.83 16.00 25.36
CA PRO A 464 11.54 16.60 24.06
C PRO A 464 11.30 15.48 23.01
N THR A 465 10.13 15.42 22.43
CA THR A 465 9.80 14.48 21.33
C THR A 465 8.97 15.18 20.25
N LEU A 466 8.89 14.59 19.04
CA LEU A 466 7.97 15.06 17.99
C LEU A 466 6.50 14.98 18.41
N GLY A 467 6.17 14.10 19.37
CA GLY A 467 4.81 13.97 19.92
C GLY A 467 4.29 15.26 20.57
N GLU A 468 5.17 16.20 20.95
CA GLU A 468 4.77 17.53 21.44
C GLU A 468 3.89 18.30 20.47
N VAL A 469 3.91 17.96 19.17
CA VAL A 469 3.04 18.54 18.14
C VAL A 469 1.56 18.45 18.52
N TRP A 470 1.13 17.39 19.19
CA TRP A 470 -0.25 17.26 19.66
C TRP A 470 -0.67 18.39 20.59
N LEU A 471 0.17 18.71 21.56
CA LEU A 471 -0.08 19.84 22.47
C LEU A 471 -0.13 21.15 21.67
N ARG A 472 0.81 21.34 20.73
CA ARG A 472 0.88 22.57 19.94
C ARG A 472 -0.32 22.78 19.03
N LEU A 473 -0.81 21.72 18.41
CA LEU A 473 -2.05 21.76 17.62
C LEU A 473 -3.26 22.09 18.48
N LEU A 474 -3.37 21.50 19.68
CA LEU A 474 -4.47 21.76 20.61
C LEU A 474 -4.39 23.19 21.21
N GLU A 475 -3.19 23.72 21.52
CA GLU A 475 -2.99 25.11 21.93
C GLU A 475 -3.40 26.07 20.81
N THR A 476 -2.98 25.80 19.56
CA THR A 476 -3.33 26.61 18.39
C THR A 476 -4.84 26.64 18.15
N TYR A 477 -5.54 25.53 18.37
CA TYR A 477 -6.99 25.45 18.27
C TYR A 477 -7.70 26.28 19.35
N ARG A 478 -7.17 26.31 20.55
CA ARG A 478 -7.81 27.02 21.69
C ARG A 478 -7.53 28.53 21.71
N GLY A 479 -6.54 29.03 20.99
CA GLY A 479 -6.10 30.44 20.91
C GLY A 479 -5.10 30.79 21.97
#